data_2f930e0c5721f62ebca6466b9d847275
#
_entry.id   2f930e0c5721f62ebca6466b9d847275
#
_cell.length_a   1.000
_cell.length_b   1.000
_cell.length_c   1.000
_cell.angle_alpha   90.00
_cell.angle_beta   90.00
_cell.angle_gamma   90.00
#
_symmetry.space_group_name_H-M   'P 1'
#
loop_
_entity.id
_entity.type
_entity.pdbx_description
1 polymer ?
#
loop_
_entity_poly.entity_id
_entity_poly.type
_entity_poly.pdbx_seq_one_letter_code
_entity_poly.pdbx_strand_id
1 'polypeptide(L)'
;MPDYKDALIIDLDNTLTHEDAEINYSQKIVNKSVAISIKNAISLGYESKIFSARNMRSLNGDLNKIESITRPIAEAWLKENNIDYDELILGKPWCGYNGWYLDDKNISIEEFIFKFSGPYWNKTVNILIPFFNEEKNILIIHPEQ
;
A
#
# COMPACT_ATOMS: atom_id res chain seq x y z
N MET A 1 -27.48 -3.96 14.63
CA MET A 1 -26.93 -3.68 13.31
C MET A 1 -25.44 -3.48 13.42
N PRO A 2 -24.65 -4.33 12.83
CA PRO A 2 -23.22 -4.09 12.87
C PRO A 2 -22.89 -2.81 12.07
N ASP A 3 -22.06 -2.00 12.65
CA ASP A 3 -21.58 -0.80 11.98
C ASP A 3 -20.39 -1.22 11.11
N TYR A 4 -20.63 -1.30 9.81
CA TYR A 4 -19.54 -1.56 8.90
C TYR A 4 -18.84 -0.27 8.59
N LYS A 5 -17.54 -0.29 8.68
CA LYS A 5 -16.71 0.76 8.11
C LYS A 5 -16.19 0.28 6.78
N ASP A 6 -16.12 1.20 5.85
CA ASP A 6 -15.43 0.90 4.60
C ASP A 6 -13.96 0.68 4.91
N ALA A 7 -13.36 -0.31 4.29
CA ALA A 7 -12.00 -0.70 4.57
C ALA A 7 -11.17 -0.69 3.29
N LEU A 8 -9.90 -0.37 3.47
CA LEU A 8 -8.89 -0.53 2.43
C LEU A 8 -8.09 -1.76 2.76
N ILE A 9 -7.98 -2.66 1.81
CA ILE A 9 -7.17 -3.87 1.94
C ILE A 9 -5.90 -3.61 1.13
N ILE A 10 -4.79 -3.42 1.82
CA ILE A 10 -3.58 -2.88 1.25
C ILE A 10 -2.48 -3.93 1.26
N ASP A 11 -1.91 -4.19 0.09
CA ASP A 11 -0.75 -5.06 -0.02
C ASP A 11 0.48 -4.39 0.60
N LEU A 12 1.41 -5.18 1.09
CA LEU A 12 2.62 -4.67 1.72
C LEU A 12 3.78 -4.52 0.73
N ASP A 13 4.29 -5.64 0.23
CA ASP A 13 5.47 -5.62 -0.64
C ASP A 13 5.14 -5.08 -2.03
N ASN A 14 5.95 -4.16 -2.51
CA ASN A 14 5.80 -3.52 -3.83
C ASN A 14 4.53 -2.67 -3.95
N THR A 15 3.91 -2.35 -2.84
CA THR A 15 2.77 -1.43 -2.77
C THR A 15 3.07 -0.38 -1.71
N LEU A 16 3.14 -0.78 -0.45
CA LEU A 16 3.55 0.09 0.65
C LEU A 16 5.06 0.20 0.73
N THR A 17 5.79 -0.83 0.32
CA THR A 17 7.23 -0.76 0.12
C THR A 17 7.53 -0.57 -1.36
N HIS A 18 8.71 0.00 -1.65
CA HIS A 18 9.25 0.00 -3.01
C HIS A 18 9.83 -1.36 -3.33
N GLU A 19 9.81 -1.71 -4.61
CA GLU A 19 10.40 -2.94 -5.07
C GLU A 19 11.92 -2.85 -5.00
N ASP A 20 12.54 -3.75 -4.24
CA ASP A 20 13.98 -3.92 -4.18
C ASP A 20 14.26 -5.31 -3.63
N ALA A 21 14.53 -6.25 -4.52
CA ALA A 21 14.73 -7.64 -4.15
C ALA A 21 16.03 -7.88 -3.37
N GLU A 22 16.98 -6.95 -3.43
CA GLU A 22 18.28 -7.10 -2.75
C GLU A 22 18.25 -6.58 -1.32
N ILE A 23 17.23 -5.82 -0.95
CA ILE A 23 17.13 -5.28 0.41
C ILE A 23 16.22 -6.20 1.22
N ASN A 24 16.68 -6.57 2.42
CA ASN A 24 15.88 -7.44 3.27
C ASN A 24 14.64 -6.70 3.81
N TYR A 25 13.68 -7.45 4.32
CA TYR A 25 12.37 -6.90 4.68
C TYR A 25 12.43 -5.80 5.73
N SER A 26 13.35 -5.90 6.68
CA SER A 26 13.46 -4.89 7.74
C SER A 26 13.98 -3.54 7.24
N GLN A 27 14.57 -3.52 6.05
CA GLN A 27 15.20 -2.33 5.48
C GLN A 27 14.50 -1.81 4.21
N LYS A 28 13.36 -2.37 3.86
CA LYS A 28 12.61 -1.92 2.68
C LYS A 28 12.27 -0.44 2.80
N ILE A 29 12.29 0.23 1.67
CA ILE A 29 11.99 1.66 1.61
C ILE A 29 10.49 1.86 1.47
N VAL A 30 9.93 2.73 2.29
CA VAL A 30 8.50 3.02 2.26
C VAL A 30 8.12 3.83 1.01
N ASN A 31 7.00 3.48 0.41
CA ASN A 31 6.37 4.31 -0.61
C ASN A 31 5.63 5.43 0.12
N LYS A 32 6.24 6.60 0.20
CA LYS A 32 5.71 7.72 0.99
C LYS A 32 4.35 8.21 0.51
N SER A 33 4.13 8.19 -0.79
CA SER A 33 2.84 8.63 -1.35
C SER A 33 1.72 7.71 -0.92
N VAL A 34 1.96 6.41 -0.90
CA VAL A 34 0.99 5.44 -0.40
C VAL A 34 0.76 5.65 1.09
N ALA A 35 1.82 5.82 1.87
CA ALA A 35 1.71 6.03 3.32
C ALA A 35 0.89 7.27 3.66
N ILE A 36 1.11 8.36 2.97
CA ILE A 36 0.34 9.60 3.15
C ILE A 36 -1.13 9.37 2.78
N SER A 37 -1.37 8.68 1.68
CA SER A 37 -2.74 8.38 1.23
C SER A 37 -3.49 7.51 2.23
N ILE A 38 -2.80 6.57 2.88
CA ILE A 38 -3.40 5.77 3.95
C ILE A 38 -3.83 6.66 5.12
N LYS A 39 -2.96 7.57 5.55
CA LYS A 39 -3.31 8.51 6.63
C LYS A 39 -4.54 9.33 6.29
N ASN A 40 -4.58 9.83 5.07
CA ASN A 40 -5.72 10.62 4.61
C ASN A 40 -7.00 9.80 4.56
N ALA A 41 -6.92 8.57 4.07
CA ALA A 41 -8.07 7.68 4.02
C ALA A 41 -8.59 7.38 5.43
N ILE A 42 -7.71 7.11 6.37
CA ILE A 42 -8.09 6.86 7.76
C ILE A 42 -8.81 8.10 8.33
N SER A 43 -8.31 9.30 8.05
CA SER A 43 -8.95 10.52 8.52
C SER A 43 -10.33 10.74 7.93
N LEU A 44 -10.62 10.10 6.78
CA LEU A 44 -11.94 10.13 6.15
C LEU A 44 -12.86 9.02 6.65
N GLY A 45 -12.40 8.20 7.59
CA GLY A 45 -13.22 7.16 8.20
C GLY A 45 -12.97 5.74 7.70
N TYR A 46 -12.03 5.53 6.81
CA TYR A 46 -11.70 4.18 6.33
C TYR A 46 -10.89 3.41 7.36
N GLU A 47 -11.13 2.11 7.44
CA GLU A 47 -10.21 1.21 8.11
C GLU A 47 -9.09 0.84 7.15
N SER A 48 -7.90 0.64 7.69
CA SER A 48 -6.75 0.21 6.92
C SER A 48 -6.33 -1.19 7.37
N LYS A 49 -6.42 -2.15 6.46
CA LYS A 49 -6.00 -3.53 6.73
C LYS A 49 -4.90 -3.89 5.74
N ILE A 50 -3.75 -4.25 6.28
CA ILE A 50 -2.63 -4.67 5.44
C ILE A 50 -2.72 -6.17 5.28
N PHE A 51 -2.73 -6.65 4.04
CA PHE A 51 -2.91 -8.05 3.70
C PHE A 51 -1.72 -8.51 2.85
N SER A 52 -0.88 -9.37 3.41
CA SER A 52 0.43 -9.67 2.83
C SER A 52 0.62 -11.16 2.56
N ALA A 53 1.20 -11.45 1.39
CA ALA A 53 1.65 -12.79 1.03
C ALA A 53 3.14 -13.00 1.37
N ARG A 54 3.72 -12.09 2.15
CA ARG A 54 5.15 -12.18 2.51
C ARG A 54 5.48 -13.52 3.11
N ASN A 55 6.54 -14.12 2.63
CA ASN A 55 7.05 -15.42 3.05
C ASN A 55 6.14 -16.63 2.76
N MET A 56 5.04 -16.44 2.04
CA MET A 56 4.17 -17.57 1.68
C MET A 56 4.92 -18.58 0.80
N ARG A 57 5.75 -18.10 -0.13
CA ARG A 57 6.56 -18.99 -0.94
C ARG A 57 7.69 -19.61 -0.13
N SER A 58 8.47 -18.79 0.54
CA SER A 58 9.69 -19.26 1.22
C SER A 58 9.42 -20.18 2.40
N LEU A 59 8.26 -20.04 3.03
CA LEU A 59 7.86 -20.88 4.16
C LEU A 59 6.76 -21.88 3.79
N ASN A 60 6.55 -22.11 2.50
CA ASN A 60 5.59 -23.10 2.00
C ASN A 60 4.17 -22.96 2.56
N GLY A 61 3.73 -21.72 2.78
CA GLY A 61 2.40 -21.48 3.30
C GLY A 61 2.19 -21.90 4.76
N ASP A 62 3.25 -22.18 5.48
CA ASP A 62 3.15 -22.57 6.89
C ASP A 62 2.78 -21.35 7.75
N LEU A 63 1.50 -21.22 8.06
CA LEU A 63 0.98 -20.05 8.75
C LEU A 63 1.56 -19.86 10.15
N ASN A 64 1.89 -20.93 10.84
CA ASN A 64 2.49 -20.83 12.17
C ASN A 64 3.87 -20.21 12.09
N LYS A 65 4.68 -20.62 11.11
CA LYS A 65 6.00 -20.04 10.90
C LYS A 65 5.91 -18.60 10.43
N ILE A 66 4.95 -18.31 9.57
CA ILE A 66 4.74 -16.95 9.08
C ILE A 66 4.38 -16.03 10.24
N GLU A 67 3.51 -16.47 11.13
CA GLU A 67 3.16 -15.66 12.30
C GLU A 67 4.35 -15.44 13.23
N SER A 68 5.17 -16.45 13.44
CA SER A 68 6.29 -16.33 14.38
C SER A 68 7.50 -15.61 13.78
N ILE A 69 7.73 -15.72 12.46
CA ILE A 69 8.92 -15.16 11.80
C ILE A 69 8.61 -13.85 11.10
N THR A 70 7.54 -13.82 10.32
CA THR A 70 7.23 -12.67 9.46
C THR A 70 6.58 -11.53 10.22
N ARG A 71 5.65 -11.82 11.11
CA ARG A 71 4.90 -10.80 11.81
C ARG A 71 5.77 -9.82 12.59
N PRO A 72 6.72 -10.26 13.42
CA PRO A 72 7.54 -9.31 14.18
C PRO A 72 8.32 -8.35 13.29
N ILE A 73 8.85 -8.84 12.18
CA ILE A 73 9.63 -8.02 11.25
C ILE A 73 8.72 -7.00 10.56
N ALA A 74 7.57 -7.45 10.11
CA ALA A 74 6.60 -6.56 9.43
C ALA A 74 6.09 -5.49 10.39
N GLU A 75 5.72 -5.87 11.60
CA GLU A 75 5.21 -4.91 12.58
C GLU A 75 6.26 -3.88 12.98
N ALA A 76 7.52 -4.31 13.13
CA ALA A 76 8.61 -3.40 13.44
C ALA A 76 8.81 -2.39 12.30
N TRP A 77 8.78 -2.85 11.06
CA TRP A 77 8.92 -1.97 9.90
C TRP A 77 7.78 -0.96 9.80
N LEU A 78 6.56 -1.42 10.01
CA LEU A 78 5.39 -0.54 9.99
C LEU A 78 5.50 0.55 11.06
N LYS A 79 5.94 0.17 12.25
CA LYS A 79 6.11 1.12 13.34
C LYS A 79 7.22 2.12 13.04
N GLU A 80 8.35 1.66 12.55
CA GLU A 80 9.49 2.53 12.22
C GLU A 80 9.12 3.57 11.15
N ASN A 81 8.26 3.20 10.22
CA ASN A 81 7.86 4.07 9.13
C ASN A 81 6.58 4.86 9.42
N ASN A 82 6.10 4.81 10.66
CA ASN A 82 4.91 5.54 11.11
C ASN A 82 3.68 5.25 10.24
N ILE A 83 3.50 3.99 9.88
CA ILE A 83 2.33 3.56 9.11
C ILE A 83 1.17 3.32 10.06
N ASP A 84 0.06 4.01 9.81
CA ASP A 84 -1.16 3.77 10.54
C ASP A 84 -1.91 2.61 9.89
N TYR A 85 -2.36 1.66 10.68
CA TYR A 85 -3.16 0.55 10.19
C TYR A 85 -3.97 -0.04 11.35
N ASP A 86 -5.10 -0.63 11.02
CA ASP A 86 -5.97 -1.25 12.02
C ASP A 86 -5.64 -2.72 12.22
N GLU A 87 -5.20 -3.38 11.15
CA GLU A 87 -4.93 -4.81 11.20
C GLU A 87 -3.84 -5.19 10.20
N LEU A 88 -2.97 -6.10 10.61
CA LEU A 88 -2.00 -6.74 9.72
C LEU A 88 -2.39 -8.20 9.57
N ILE A 89 -2.78 -8.59 8.36
CA ILE A 89 -3.20 -9.95 8.04
C ILE A 89 -2.11 -10.59 7.17
N LEU A 90 -1.54 -11.67 7.65
CA LEU A 90 -0.56 -12.46 6.90
C LEU A 90 -1.26 -13.67 6.30
N GLY A 91 -0.57 -14.41 5.45
CA GLY A 91 -1.15 -15.60 4.85
C GLY A 91 -2.01 -15.34 3.63
N LYS A 92 -1.87 -14.17 3.01
CA LYS A 92 -2.50 -13.92 1.72
C LYS A 92 -1.98 -14.94 0.71
N PRO A 93 -2.85 -15.64 -0.02
CA PRO A 93 -2.38 -16.56 -1.04
C PRO A 93 -1.45 -15.88 -2.02
N TRP A 94 -0.29 -16.51 -2.27
CA TRP A 94 0.64 -15.98 -3.24
C TRP A 94 0.28 -16.51 -4.62
N CYS A 95 0.11 -15.59 -5.57
CA CYS A 95 -0.36 -15.93 -6.90
C CYS A 95 0.74 -16.46 -7.84
N GLY A 96 1.99 -16.54 -7.37
CA GLY A 96 3.10 -16.96 -8.23
C GLY A 96 3.65 -15.81 -9.05
N TYR A 97 4.66 -16.11 -9.86
CA TYR A 97 5.32 -15.08 -10.65
C TYR A 97 4.49 -14.64 -11.85
N ASN A 98 3.61 -15.49 -12.34
CA ASN A 98 2.81 -15.21 -13.54
C ASN A 98 1.30 -15.25 -13.26
N GLY A 99 0.93 -15.20 -12.00
CA GLY A 99 -0.47 -15.15 -11.60
C GLY A 99 -0.94 -13.72 -11.37
N TRP A 100 -2.22 -13.59 -11.07
CA TRP A 100 -2.85 -12.29 -10.87
C TRP A 100 -3.84 -12.35 -9.70
N TYR A 101 -4.04 -11.22 -9.06
CA TYR A 101 -5.16 -11.05 -8.12
C TYR A 101 -6.28 -10.36 -8.89
N LEU A 102 -7.41 -11.04 -8.98
CA LEU A 102 -8.58 -10.53 -9.70
C LEU A 102 -9.68 -10.19 -8.68
N ASP A 103 -10.17 -8.97 -8.72
CA ASP A 103 -11.18 -8.50 -7.78
C ASP A 103 -12.03 -7.42 -8.45
N ASP A 104 -13.31 -7.39 -8.13
CA ASP A 104 -14.24 -6.39 -8.68
C ASP A 104 -14.10 -5.03 -8.03
N LYS A 105 -13.44 -4.95 -6.88
CA LYS A 105 -13.25 -3.69 -6.13
C LYS A 105 -11.79 -3.28 -6.07
N ASN A 106 -11.06 -3.57 -7.13
CA ASN A 106 -9.65 -3.28 -7.17
C ASN A 106 -9.39 -1.82 -7.57
N ILE A 107 -8.40 -1.22 -6.94
CA ILE A 107 -7.91 0.11 -7.29
C ILE A 107 -6.41 0.02 -7.52
N SER A 108 -5.88 0.72 -8.52
CA SER A 108 -4.45 0.74 -8.74
C SER A 108 -3.75 1.63 -7.70
N ILE A 109 -2.44 1.44 -7.56
CA ILE A 109 -1.65 2.26 -6.63
C ILE A 109 -1.76 3.74 -7.02
N GLU A 110 -1.66 4.04 -8.30
CA GLU A 110 -1.75 5.41 -8.81
C GLU A 110 -3.11 6.03 -8.56
N GLU A 111 -4.17 5.27 -8.79
CA GLU A 111 -5.52 5.75 -8.51
C GLU A 111 -5.74 5.99 -7.03
N PHE A 112 -5.19 5.12 -6.20
CA PHE A 112 -5.28 5.26 -4.76
C PHE A 112 -4.60 6.55 -4.29
N ILE A 113 -3.39 6.78 -4.76
CA ILE A 113 -2.65 7.99 -4.42
C ILE A 113 -3.41 9.23 -4.90
N PHE A 114 -3.91 9.20 -6.12
CA PHE A 114 -4.69 10.31 -6.66
C PHE A 114 -5.93 10.61 -5.80
N LYS A 115 -6.63 9.57 -5.43
CA LYS A 115 -7.89 9.71 -4.70
C LYS A 115 -7.69 10.22 -3.26
N PHE A 116 -6.61 9.79 -2.60
CA PHE A 116 -6.41 10.04 -1.18
C PHE A 116 -5.20 10.91 -0.85
N SER A 117 -4.65 11.62 -1.81
CA SER A 117 -3.51 12.51 -1.54
C SER A 117 -3.90 13.79 -0.82
N GLY A 118 -5.19 14.05 -0.69
CA GLY A 118 -5.71 15.13 0.11
C GLY A 118 -5.61 16.50 -0.54
N PRO A 119 -5.84 17.56 0.25
CA PRO A 119 -5.86 18.92 -0.28
C PRO A 119 -4.56 19.35 -0.97
N TYR A 120 -3.44 18.82 -0.50
CA TYR A 120 -2.15 19.14 -1.09
C TYR A 120 -2.09 18.68 -2.55
N TRP A 121 -2.53 17.46 -2.81
CA TRP A 121 -2.60 16.92 -4.17
C TRP A 121 -3.50 17.75 -5.05
N ASN A 122 -4.70 18.04 -4.59
CA ASN A 122 -5.66 18.82 -5.36
C ASN A 122 -5.12 20.19 -5.73
N LYS A 123 -4.44 20.83 -4.79
CA LYS A 123 -3.82 22.13 -5.02
C LYS A 123 -2.74 22.05 -6.08
N THR A 124 -1.92 21.03 -6.03
CA THR A 124 -0.84 20.83 -6.98
C THR A 124 -1.36 20.48 -8.36
N VAL A 125 -2.37 19.63 -8.42
CA VAL A 125 -2.98 19.25 -9.69
C VAL A 125 -3.55 20.46 -10.42
N ASN A 126 -4.18 21.36 -9.70
CA ASN A 126 -4.73 22.58 -10.30
C ASN A 126 -3.63 23.42 -10.95
N ILE A 127 -2.45 23.42 -10.39
CA ILE A 127 -1.32 24.16 -10.94
C ILE A 127 -0.77 23.47 -12.17
N LEU A 128 -0.75 22.14 -12.18
CA LEU A 128 -0.07 21.35 -13.21
C LEU A 128 -0.96 20.93 -14.38
N ILE A 129 -2.26 21.09 -14.26
CA ILE A 129 -3.19 20.70 -15.32
C ILE A 129 -2.81 21.20 -16.71
N PRO A 130 -2.39 22.46 -16.88
CA PRO A 130 -2.00 22.93 -18.21
C PRO A 130 -0.90 22.11 -18.86
N PHE A 131 0.06 21.65 -18.05
CA PHE A 131 1.15 20.82 -18.54
C PHE A 131 0.68 19.42 -18.85
N PHE A 132 -0.18 18.92 -18.00
CA PHE A 132 -0.77 17.62 -18.12
C PHE A 132 -1.45 17.42 -19.47
N ASN A 133 -2.28 18.38 -19.85
CA ASN A 133 -3.07 18.28 -21.07
C ASN A 133 -2.23 18.31 -22.34
N GLU A 134 -1.09 18.95 -22.29
CA GLU A 134 -0.20 19.05 -23.42
C GLU A 134 0.69 17.83 -23.57
N GLU A 135 1.20 17.37 -22.47
CA GLU A 135 2.24 16.34 -22.49
C GLU A 135 1.71 14.94 -22.59
N LYS A 136 0.58 14.68 -22.06
CA LYS A 136 0.07 13.31 -21.89
C LYS A 136 0.97 12.44 -21.05
N ASN A 137 2.08 12.95 -20.64
CA ASN A 137 2.99 12.27 -19.74
C ASN A 137 2.65 12.66 -18.34
N ILE A 138 1.54 12.27 -18.00
CA ILE A 138 0.92 12.70 -16.80
C ILE A 138 1.69 12.40 -15.57
N LEU A 139 2.53 11.44 -15.67
CA LEU A 139 3.33 10.99 -14.54
C LEU A 139 4.14 12.07 -13.90
N ILE A 140 4.53 13.06 -14.69
CA ILE A 140 5.31 14.16 -14.18
C ILE A 140 4.53 15.06 -13.26
N ILE A 141 3.27 14.81 -13.14
CA ILE A 141 2.38 15.63 -12.36
C ILE A 141 2.33 15.24 -10.91
N HIS A 142 3.09 14.24 -10.51
CA HIS A 142 3.11 13.83 -9.12
C HIS A 142 3.73 14.92 -8.27
N PRO A 143 2.97 15.54 -7.38
CA PRO A 143 3.42 16.73 -6.68
C PRO A 143 4.50 16.50 -5.64
N GLU A 144 4.60 15.30 -5.14
CA GLU A 144 5.56 14.99 -4.09
C GLU A 144 6.91 14.60 -4.61
N GLN A 145 7.08 14.54 -5.85
CA GLN A 145 8.33 14.03 -6.41
C GLN A 145 9.35 15.10 -6.67
#